data_0d83ccf76830b04dd3b47a244187735c
#
_entry.id   0d83ccf76830b04dd3b47a244187735c
#
_cell.length_a   1.000
_cell.length_b   1.000
_cell.length_c   1.000
_cell.angle_alpha   90.00
_cell.angle_beta   90.00
_cell.angle_gamma   90.00
#
_symmetry.space_group_name_H-M   'P 1'
#
loop_
_entity.id
_entity.type
_entity.pdbx_description
1 polymer ?
#
loop_
_entity_poly.entity_id
_entity_poly.type
_entity_poly.pdbx_seq_one_letter_code
_entity_poly.pdbx_strand_id
1 'polypeptide(L)'
;TANARILSAYIEPLLSKEFSHIQNIRVGSKSLAYWPYRFLTDKDADELLFLFEKVNKAGKRLAFQAHFNHPDELMTDAVRRAIERIRNTGTQIRAQSPLLRNINDNPETWSKMWKEQIRLGLIPYYMFVARDTGSKAFFEVSLVRAWNIFRKAYANVSGIARTVRGPSMSCSPGKVQVLGVAEVNGEKVFVLRFLQCRNPHLVDIPFFAKYSASATWFDDLEPAFGEKKFFFEEENLLSKSGKDADHSWE
;
A
#
# COMPACT_ATOMS: atom_id res chain seq x y z
N THR A 1 -0.13 16.23 11.95
CA THR A 1 -0.04 16.53 10.49
C THR A 1 0.77 17.80 10.33
N ALA A 2 1.69 17.83 9.36
CA ALA A 2 2.46 19.04 9.07
C ALA A 2 1.51 20.18 8.65
N ASN A 3 1.81 21.40 9.07
CA ASN A 3 1.06 22.57 8.62
C ASN A 3 1.42 22.92 7.16
N ALA A 4 0.61 23.75 6.51
CA ALA A 4 0.80 24.12 5.12
C ALA A 4 2.18 24.73 4.86
N ARG A 5 2.65 25.62 5.73
CA ARG A 5 3.97 26.27 5.64
C ARG A 5 5.12 25.28 5.61
N ILE A 6 5.11 24.29 6.52
CA ILE A 6 6.15 23.26 6.57
C ILE A 6 6.10 22.41 5.28
N LEU A 7 4.91 22.03 4.84
CA LEU A 7 4.76 21.21 3.64
C LEU A 7 5.17 21.97 2.38
N SER A 8 4.85 23.27 2.28
CA SER A 8 5.31 24.15 1.20
C SER A 8 6.84 24.21 1.13
N ALA A 9 7.51 24.35 2.26
CA ALA A 9 8.98 24.41 2.29
C ALA A 9 9.66 23.15 1.70
N TYR A 10 9.00 21.99 1.78
CA TYR A 10 9.51 20.76 1.16
C TYR A 10 9.07 20.57 -0.30
N ILE A 11 7.86 20.98 -0.64
CA ILE A 11 7.27 20.69 -1.95
C ILE A 11 7.64 21.76 -2.99
N GLU A 12 7.62 23.04 -2.64
CA GLU A 12 7.83 24.12 -3.60
C GLU A 12 9.19 24.06 -4.31
N PRO A 13 10.31 23.75 -3.64
CA PRO A 13 11.59 23.56 -4.33
C PRO A 13 11.53 22.50 -5.44
N LEU A 14 10.72 21.43 -5.23
CA LEU A 14 10.57 20.36 -6.22
C LEU A 14 9.83 20.79 -7.49
N LEU A 15 9.22 21.98 -7.50
CA LEU A 15 8.53 22.52 -8.67
C LEU A 15 9.48 23.24 -9.63
N SER A 16 10.72 23.48 -9.24
CA SER A 16 11.73 24.15 -10.06
C SER A 16 12.16 23.31 -11.28
N LYS A 17 12.77 23.95 -12.27
CA LYS A 17 13.32 23.28 -13.46
C LYS A 17 14.40 22.25 -13.14
N GLU A 18 15.16 22.46 -12.07
CA GLU A 18 16.18 21.52 -11.57
C GLU A 18 15.60 20.14 -11.27
N PHE A 19 14.37 20.09 -10.74
CA PHE A 19 13.66 18.86 -10.40
C PHE A 19 12.61 18.45 -11.46
N SER A 20 12.83 18.82 -12.74
CA SER A 20 11.91 18.45 -13.84
C SER A 20 11.74 16.94 -14.01
N HIS A 21 12.75 16.14 -13.66
CA HIS A 21 12.70 14.68 -13.67
C HIS A 21 11.74 14.08 -12.63
N ILE A 22 11.41 14.82 -11.57
CA ILE A 22 10.42 14.40 -10.56
C ILE A 22 9.02 14.73 -11.09
N GLN A 23 8.32 13.72 -11.59
CA GLN A 23 6.99 13.87 -12.15
C GLN A 23 5.87 13.66 -11.12
N ASN A 24 6.13 12.88 -10.06
CA ASN A 24 5.12 12.48 -9.09
C ASN A 24 5.55 12.81 -7.67
N ILE A 25 4.66 13.46 -6.91
CA ILE A 25 4.86 13.78 -5.50
C ILE A 25 3.78 13.03 -4.70
N ARG A 26 4.18 12.37 -3.60
CA ARG A 26 3.24 11.71 -2.69
C ARG A 26 3.25 12.35 -1.32
N VAL A 27 2.05 12.61 -0.81
CA VAL A 27 1.83 13.03 0.58
C VAL A 27 0.98 11.98 1.28
N GLY A 28 1.49 11.36 2.33
CA GLY A 28 0.79 10.34 3.10
C GLY A 28 0.24 10.91 4.41
N SER A 29 -1.03 10.64 4.72
CA SER A 29 -1.61 11.04 6.00
C SER A 29 -2.82 10.18 6.38
N LYS A 30 -2.99 10.01 7.69
CA LYS A 30 -4.22 9.45 8.26
C LYS A 30 -5.23 10.56 8.65
N SER A 31 -4.86 11.83 8.58
CA SER A 31 -5.71 12.94 9.05
C SER A 31 -7.07 12.98 8.36
N LEU A 32 -7.17 12.56 7.11
CA LEU A 32 -8.44 12.49 6.40
C LEU A 32 -9.47 11.59 7.11
N ALA A 33 -9.01 10.55 7.80
CA ALA A 33 -9.88 9.65 8.54
C ALA A 33 -10.26 10.16 9.94
N TYR A 34 -9.29 10.66 10.72
CA TYR A 34 -9.54 11.01 12.12
C TYR A 34 -9.67 12.52 12.38
N TRP A 35 -9.23 13.38 11.46
CA TRP A 35 -9.34 14.83 11.56
C TRP A 35 -9.55 15.47 10.17
N PRO A 36 -10.70 15.21 9.52
CA PRO A 36 -11.01 15.76 8.18
C PRO A 36 -11.06 17.30 8.18
N TYR A 37 -11.27 17.93 9.34
CA TYR A 37 -11.22 19.36 9.53
C TYR A 37 -9.88 19.98 9.12
N ARG A 38 -8.81 19.20 9.08
CA ARG A 38 -7.51 19.56 8.49
C ARG A 38 -7.66 20.13 7.07
N PHE A 39 -8.66 19.68 6.34
CA PHE A 39 -8.93 20.09 4.96
C PHE A 39 -10.18 20.95 4.82
N LEU A 40 -10.84 21.29 5.93
CA LEU A 40 -12.09 22.04 5.95
C LEU A 40 -11.97 23.40 6.66
N THR A 41 -11.59 23.37 7.92
CA THR A 41 -11.71 24.53 8.83
C THR A 41 -10.46 24.84 9.64
N ASP A 42 -9.40 24.03 9.57
CA ASP A 42 -8.11 24.41 10.17
C ASP A 42 -7.62 25.72 9.55
N LYS A 43 -6.93 26.54 10.34
CA LYS A 43 -6.51 27.89 9.95
C LYS A 43 -5.77 28.00 8.63
N ASP A 44 -5.02 26.95 8.26
CA ASP A 44 -4.21 26.85 7.04
C ASP A 44 -4.77 25.80 6.06
N ALA A 45 -6.06 25.43 6.18
CA ALA A 45 -6.69 24.43 5.29
C ALA A 45 -6.67 24.87 3.82
N ASP A 46 -7.00 26.13 3.57
CA ASP A 46 -7.04 26.68 2.21
C ASP A 46 -5.62 26.82 1.61
N GLU A 47 -4.64 27.22 2.42
CA GLU A 47 -3.23 27.27 2.00
C GLU A 47 -2.71 25.87 1.60
N LEU A 48 -3.07 24.84 2.38
CA LEU A 48 -2.71 23.48 2.08
C LEU A 48 -3.31 22.99 0.75
N LEU A 49 -4.57 23.27 0.52
CA LEU A 49 -5.25 22.89 -0.74
C LEU A 49 -4.72 23.71 -1.92
N PHE A 50 -4.40 24.97 -1.73
CA PHE A 50 -3.75 25.79 -2.74
C PHE A 50 -2.37 25.22 -3.13
N LEU A 51 -1.59 24.75 -2.15
CA LEU A 51 -0.33 24.06 -2.43
C LEU A 51 -0.55 22.80 -3.30
N PHE A 52 -1.58 22.00 -3.00
CA PHE A 52 -1.92 20.82 -3.80
C PHE A 52 -2.28 21.19 -5.24
N GLU A 53 -3.09 22.21 -5.40
CA GLU A 53 -3.45 22.73 -6.72
C GLU A 53 -2.22 23.28 -7.48
N LYS A 54 -1.33 24.01 -6.80
CA LYS A 54 -0.08 24.55 -7.35
C LYS A 54 0.81 23.43 -7.93
N VAL A 55 0.94 22.30 -7.22
CA VAL A 55 1.69 21.14 -7.73
C VAL A 55 1.11 20.61 -9.03
N ASN A 56 -0.23 20.44 -9.08
CA ASN A 56 -0.91 19.93 -10.26
C ASN A 56 -0.84 20.92 -11.43
N LYS A 57 -1.01 22.23 -11.18
CA LYS A 57 -0.87 23.30 -12.18
C LYS A 57 0.56 23.43 -12.73
N ALA A 58 1.57 23.06 -11.94
CA ALA A 58 2.98 23.02 -12.39
C ALA A 58 3.28 21.81 -13.29
N GLY A 59 2.28 21.04 -13.69
CA GLY A 59 2.43 19.85 -14.55
C GLY A 59 2.93 18.59 -13.84
N LYS A 60 3.09 18.63 -12.52
CA LYS A 60 3.42 17.44 -11.72
C LYS A 60 2.13 16.78 -11.22
N ARG A 61 2.22 15.51 -10.82
CA ARG A 61 1.09 14.78 -10.27
C ARG A 61 1.22 14.66 -8.76
N LEU A 62 0.26 15.22 -8.03
CA LEU A 62 0.15 15.02 -6.60
C LEU A 62 -0.75 13.81 -6.31
N ALA A 63 -0.24 12.86 -5.54
CA ALA A 63 -0.99 11.73 -5.03
C ALA A 63 -1.08 11.82 -3.50
N PHE A 64 -2.30 11.92 -2.98
CA PHE A 64 -2.56 11.87 -1.56
C PHE A 64 -2.80 10.41 -1.14
N GLN A 65 -1.91 9.88 -0.30
CA GLN A 65 -2.02 8.52 0.26
C GLN A 65 -2.85 8.56 1.54
N ALA A 66 -4.15 8.36 1.38
CA ALA A 66 -5.09 8.34 2.50
C ALA A 66 -5.03 6.99 3.23
N HIS A 67 -5.08 7.04 4.56
CA HIS A 67 -5.08 5.84 5.39
C HIS A 67 -6.46 5.71 6.07
N PHE A 68 -7.18 4.63 5.72
CA PHE A 68 -8.46 4.27 6.31
C PHE A 68 -8.40 2.84 6.84
N ASN A 69 -8.87 2.60 8.05
CA ASN A 69 -8.90 1.27 8.65
C ASN A 69 -10.27 0.60 8.57
N HIS A 70 -11.34 1.37 8.44
CA HIS A 70 -12.70 0.87 8.47
C HIS A 70 -13.60 1.67 7.51
N PRO A 71 -14.63 1.05 6.89
CA PRO A 71 -15.57 1.77 6.02
C PRO A 71 -16.31 2.91 6.73
N ASP A 72 -16.56 2.82 8.03
CA ASP A 72 -17.26 3.86 8.78
C ASP A 72 -16.47 5.18 8.84
N GLU A 73 -15.13 5.13 8.74
CA GLU A 73 -14.30 6.33 8.60
C GLU A 73 -14.61 7.13 7.32
N LEU A 74 -15.25 6.52 6.31
CA LEU A 74 -15.66 7.15 5.04
C LEU A 74 -17.10 7.68 5.06
N MET A 75 -17.87 7.39 6.11
CA MET A 75 -19.31 7.65 6.13
C MET A 75 -19.69 9.05 6.59
N THR A 76 -18.80 9.77 7.27
CA THR A 76 -19.11 11.10 7.82
C THR A 76 -19.13 12.18 6.73
N ASP A 77 -20.03 13.17 6.86
CA ASP A 77 -20.10 14.29 5.93
C ASP A 77 -18.79 15.11 5.90
N ALA A 78 -18.14 15.25 7.05
CA ALA A 78 -16.86 15.95 7.12
C ALA A 78 -15.79 15.26 6.25
N VAL A 79 -15.68 13.93 6.30
CA VAL A 79 -14.72 13.18 5.47
C VAL A 79 -15.09 13.30 3.99
N ARG A 80 -16.35 13.18 3.62
CA ARG A 80 -16.81 13.31 2.23
C ARG A 80 -16.48 14.68 1.65
N ARG A 81 -16.79 15.74 2.38
CA ARG A 81 -16.45 17.11 1.99
C ARG A 81 -14.94 17.34 1.89
N ALA A 82 -14.16 16.80 2.80
CA ALA A 82 -12.70 16.89 2.76
C ALA A 82 -12.12 16.17 1.53
N ILE A 83 -12.64 14.97 1.20
CA ILE A 83 -12.30 14.23 -0.02
C ILE A 83 -12.59 15.08 -1.26
N GLU A 84 -13.78 15.66 -1.35
CA GLU A 84 -14.18 16.50 -2.48
C GLU A 84 -13.25 17.70 -2.65
N ARG A 85 -12.93 18.41 -1.57
CA ARG A 85 -11.99 19.55 -1.61
C ARG A 85 -10.61 19.15 -2.09
N ILE A 86 -10.07 18.03 -1.63
CA ILE A 86 -8.77 17.51 -2.09
C ILE A 86 -8.85 17.17 -3.58
N ARG A 87 -9.89 16.47 -4.02
CA ARG A 87 -10.06 16.09 -5.43
C ARG A 87 -10.21 17.30 -6.36
N ASN A 88 -10.87 18.35 -5.91
CA ASN A 88 -11.05 19.59 -6.67
C ASN A 88 -9.74 20.32 -6.96
N THR A 89 -8.65 20.03 -6.22
CA THR A 89 -7.30 20.50 -6.56
C THR A 89 -6.62 19.74 -7.71
N GLY A 90 -7.28 18.73 -8.28
CA GLY A 90 -6.69 17.80 -9.25
C GLY A 90 -5.88 16.67 -8.59
N THR A 91 -5.83 16.61 -7.27
CA THR A 91 -5.06 15.61 -6.53
C THR A 91 -5.76 14.24 -6.57
N GLN A 92 -5.01 13.20 -6.94
CA GLN A 92 -5.50 11.83 -6.89
C GLN A 92 -5.38 11.29 -5.47
N ILE A 93 -6.47 10.73 -4.92
CA ILE A 93 -6.45 10.09 -3.60
C ILE A 93 -6.34 8.57 -3.77
N ARG A 94 -5.29 7.99 -3.18
CA ARG A 94 -5.06 6.54 -3.12
C ARG A 94 -5.21 6.07 -1.69
N ALA A 95 -6.04 5.05 -1.46
CA ALA A 95 -6.33 4.54 -0.12
C ALA A 95 -5.49 3.32 0.22
N GLN A 96 -4.92 3.31 1.41
CA GLN A 96 -4.16 2.20 1.94
C GLN A 96 -4.59 1.90 3.38
N SER A 97 -4.47 0.63 3.79
CA SER A 97 -4.86 0.20 5.13
C SER A 97 -4.04 -0.99 5.59
N PRO A 98 -3.66 -1.07 6.86
CA PRO A 98 -3.22 -2.31 7.45
C PRO A 98 -4.42 -3.23 7.75
N LEU A 99 -4.21 -4.53 7.58
CA LEU A 99 -5.11 -5.55 8.08
C LEU A 99 -4.85 -5.71 9.59
N LEU A 100 -5.89 -5.49 10.39
CA LEU A 100 -5.80 -5.45 11.85
C LEU A 100 -6.87 -6.38 12.45
N ARG A 101 -6.43 -7.34 13.26
CA ARG A 101 -7.35 -8.18 14.06
C ARG A 101 -8.25 -7.28 14.93
N ASN A 102 -9.49 -7.66 15.09
CA ASN A 102 -10.54 -6.97 15.85
C ASN A 102 -11.01 -5.63 15.26
N ILE A 103 -10.42 -5.16 14.15
CA ILE A 103 -10.81 -3.91 13.48
C ILE A 103 -11.40 -4.19 12.10
N ASN A 104 -10.68 -4.87 11.24
CA ASN A 104 -11.07 -5.10 9.86
C ASN A 104 -10.68 -6.51 9.36
N ASP A 105 -10.58 -7.49 10.26
CA ASP A 105 -10.14 -8.84 9.94
C ASP A 105 -11.26 -9.74 9.40
N ASN A 106 -12.12 -9.18 8.57
CA ASN A 106 -13.14 -9.91 7.82
C ASN A 106 -13.29 -9.38 6.39
N PRO A 107 -13.71 -10.21 5.41
CA PRO A 107 -13.78 -9.82 4.00
C PRO A 107 -14.87 -8.79 3.68
N GLU A 108 -15.97 -8.78 4.44
CA GLU A 108 -17.09 -7.88 4.24
C GLU A 108 -16.70 -6.43 4.51
N THR A 109 -15.94 -6.18 5.58
CA THR A 109 -15.39 -4.86 5.92
C THR A 109 -14.52 -4.31 4.79
N TRP A 110 -13.64 -5.14 4.21
CA TRP A 110 -12.77 -4.72 3.11
C TRP A 110 -13.54 -4.45 1.82
N SER A 111 -14.45 -5.35 1.45
CA SER A 111 -15.26 -5.15 0.24
C SER A 111 -16.15 -3.90 0.34
N LYS A 112 -16.76 -3.65 1.51
CA LYS A 112 -17.53 -2.43 1.79
C LYS A 112 -16.64 -1.19 1.71
N MET A 113 -15.45 -1.23 2.33
CA MET A 113 -14.51 -0.11 2.32
C MET A 113 -14.04 0.22 0.90
N TRP A 114 -13.67 -0.77 0.07
CA TRP A 114 -13.25 -0.54 -1.31
C TRP A 114 -14.38 -0.01 -2.19
N LYS A 115 -15.62 -0.49 -2.01
CA LYS A 115 -16.80 0.05 -2.71
C LYS A 115 -17.03 1.52 -2.36
N GLU A 116 -16.95 1.88 -1.06
CA GLU A 116 -17.10 3.27 -0.63
C GLU A 116 -15.96 4.16 -1.14
N GLN A 117 -14.71 3.67 -1.13
CA GLN A 117 -13.58 4.39 -1.70
C GLN A 117 -13.84 4.74 -3.17
N ILE A 118 -14.24 3.77 -3.99
CA ILE A 118 -14.58 4.01 -5.41
C ILE A 118 -15.74 5.00 -5.54
N ARG A 119 -16.81 4.83 -4.75
CA ARG A 119 -17.97 5.74 -4.78
C ARG A 119 -17.57 7.19 -4.50
N LEU A 120 -16.59 7.41 -3.64
CA LEU A 120 -16.06 8.74 -3.31
C LEU A 120 -14.92 9.19 -4.25
N GLY A 121 -14.57 8.37 -5.26
CA GLY A 121 -13.53 8.67 -6.25
C GLY A 121 -12.10 8.50 -5.72
N LEU A 122 -11.91 7.67 -4.71
CA LEU A 122 -10.59 7.21 -4.27
C LEU A 122 -10.21 5.94 -5.02
N ILE A 123 -8.91 5.70 -5.11
CA ILE A 123 -8.37 4.47 -5.68
C ILE A 123 -7.92 3.55 -4.56
N PRO A 124 -8.57 2.39 -4.33
CA PRO A 124 -8.06 1.37 -3.43
C PRO A 124 -6.66 0.94 -3.88
N TYR A 125 -5.67 0.96 -2.98
CA TYR A 125 -4.27 0.85 -3.42
C TYR A 125 -3.48 -0.24 -2.74
N TYR A 126 -3.51 -0.31 -1.39
CA TYR A 126 -2.82 -1.36 -0.63
C TYR A 126 -3.65 -1.90 0.52
N MET A 127 -3.62 -3.24 0.67
CA MET A 127 -3.85 -3.93 1.94
C MET A 127 -2.47 -4.35 2.48
N PHE A 128 -2.04 -3.79 3.61
CA PHE A 128 -0.80 -4.17 4.26
C PHE A 128 -1.05 -5.20 5.36
N VAL A 129 -0.13 -6.11 5.55
CA VAL A 129 -0.01 -6.89 6.79
C VAL A 129 0.47 -5.93 7.88
N ALA A 130 -0.04 -6.09 9.10
CA ALA A 130 0.37 -5.26 10.25
C ALA A 130 1.86 -5.41 10.52
N ARG A 131 2.57 -4.27 10.61
CA ARG A 131 4.00 -4.24 10.91
C ARG A 131 4.26 -4.55 12.39
N ASP A 132 5.49 -4.92 12.67
CA ASP A 132 6.00 -5.10 14.04
C ASP A 132 6.22 -3.73 14.72
N THR A 133 5.11 -3.07 15.02
CA THR A 133 5.10 -1.76 15.69
C THR A 133 3.98 -1.73 16.73
N GLY A 134 4.28 -1.24 17.93
CA GLY A 134 3.29 -1.12 19.00
C GLY A 134 2.75 -2.49 19.43
N SER A 135 1.43 -2.65 19.50
CA SER A 135 0.75 -3.87 19.99
C SER A 135 0.60 -4.94 18.89
N LYS A 136 1.69 -5.36 18.24
CA LYS A 136 1.67 -6.37 17.16
C LYS A 136 0.84 -7.58 17.54
N ALA A 137 1.14 -8.22 18.66
CA ALA A 137 0.48 -9.45 19.10
C ALA A 137 -1.05 -9.31 19.27
N PHE A 138 -1.55 -8.09 19.50
CA PHE A 138 -2.98 -7.81 19.58
C PHE A 138 -3.63 -7.68 18.20
N PHE A 139 -2.93 -7.06 17.22
CA PHE A 139 -3.49 -6.70 15.93
C PHE A 139 -3.07 -7.62 14.78
N GLU A 140 -2.10 -8.50 14.97
CA GLU A 140 -1.61 -9.35 13.90
C GLU A 140 -2.64 -10.38 13.44
N VAL A 141 -2.58 -10.68 12.14
CA VAL A 141 -3.38 -11.70 11.48
C VAL A 141 -2.44 -12.61 10.72
N SER A 142 -2.61 -13.94 10.81
CA SER A 142 -1.75 -14.87 10.06
C SER A 142 -1.85 -14.64 8.55
N LEU A 143 -0.75 -14.87 7.82
CA LEU A 143 -0.65 -14.62 6.38
C LEU A 143 -1.69 -15.41 5.57
N VAL A 144 -1.99 -16.64 5.99
CA VAL A 144 -3.03 -17.46 5.33
C VAL A 144 -4.42 -16.86 5.55
N ARG A 145 -4.72 -16.34 6.75
CA ARG A 145 -5.99 -15.65 7.03
C ARG A 145 -6.06 -14.33 6.27
N ALA A 146 -4.96 -13.57 6.25
CA ALA A 146 -4.86 -12.31 5.50
C ALA A 146 -5.15 -12.52 4.00
N TRP A 147 -4.55 -13.55 3.39
CA TRP A 147 -4.84 -13.92 2.02
C TRP A 147 -6.30 -14.32 1.81
N ASN A 148 -6.89 -15.15 2.70
CA ASN A 148 -8.29 -15.54 2.60
C ASN A 148 -9.25 -14.35 2.68
N ILE A 149 -8.98 -13.39 3.57
CA ILE A 149 -9.74 -12.14 3.68
C ILE A 149 -9.63 -11.36 2.38
N PHE A 150 -8.39 -11.14 1.90
CA PHE A 150 -8.15 -10.39 0.66
C PHE A 150 -8.90 -10.99 -0.52
N ARG A 151 -8.72 -12.29 -0.82
CA ARG A 151 -9.32 -12.91 -1.99
C ARG A 151 -10.86 -12.91 -1.95
N LYS A 152 -11.46 -13.13 -0.76
CA LYS A 152 -12.91 -13.07 -0.58
C LYS A 152 -13.44 -11.64 -0.77
N ALA A 153 -12.78 -10.64 -0.21
CA ALA A 153 -13.13 -9.24 -0.41
C ALA A 153 -12.99 -8.83 -1.89
N TYR A 154 -11.88 -9.23 -2.53
CA TYR A 154 -11.56 -8.93 -3.93
C TYR A 154 -12.56 -9.55 -4.91
N ALA A 155 -13.07 -10.75 -4.60
CA ALA A 155 -14.12 -11.41 -5.38
C ALA A 155 -15.47 -10.66 -5.32
N ASN A 156 -15.72 -9.93 -4.23
CA ASN A 156 -16.99 -9.23 -3.97
C ASN A 156 -17.02 -7.76 -4.42
N VAL A 157 -16.07 -7.34 -5.24
CA VAL A 157 -16.02 -5.97 -5.78
C VAL A 157 -15.92 -5.99 -7.30
N SER A 158 -16.37 -4.90 -7.95
CA SER A 158 -16.28 -4.71 -9.38
C SER A 158 -14.84 -4.54 -9.87
N GLY A 159 -14.59 -4.71 -11.16
CA GLY A 159 -13.27 -4.57 -11.78
C GLY A 159 -12.59 -3.23 -11.48
N ILE A 160 -13.35 -2.13 -11.46
CA ILE A 160 -12.80 -0.80 -11.15
C ILE A 160 -12.26 -0.68 -9.71
N ALA A 161 -12.78 -1.47 -8.77
CA ALA A 161 -12.28 -1.52 -7.40
C ALA A 161 -11.11 -2.50 -7.20
N ARG A 162 -10.81 -3.34 -8.20
CA ARG A 162 -9.75 -4.35 -8.16
C ARG A 162 -8.37 -3.78 -8.47
N THR A 163 -8.06 -2.61 -7.95
CA THR A 163 -6.76 -1.93 -8.05
C THR A 163 -5.87 -2.20 -6.85
N VAL A 164 -6.42 -2.79 -5.79
CA VAL A 164 -5.71 -3.08 -4.54
C VAL A 164 -4.64 -4.14 -4.74
N ARG A 165 -3.45 -3.88 -4.20
CA ARG A 165 -2.35 -4.82 -4.06
C ARG A 165 -2.26 -5.29 -2.61
N GLY A 166 -2.23 -6.61 -2.41
CA GLY A 166 -2.12 -7.18 -1.06
C GLY A 166 -2.57 -8.63 -0.99
N PRO A 167 -2.50 -9.22 0.21
CA PRO A 167 -1.82 -8.66 1.39
C PRO A 167 -0.32 -8.48 1.13
N SER A 168 0.26 -7.38 1.59
CA SER A 168 1.67 -7.07 1.33
C SER A 168 2.43 -6.65 2.58
N MET A 169 3.72 -6.95 2.58
CA MET A 169 4.66 -6.68 3.67
C MET A 169 5.85 -5.89 3.13
N SER A 170 6.34 -4.90 3.90
CA SER A 170 7.61 -4.23 3.59
C SER A 170 8.71 -4.88 4.43
N CYS A 171 9.46 -5.77 3.82
CA CYS A 171 10.51 -6.58 4.42
C CYS A 171 11.90 -6.08 4.02
N SER A 172 12.97 -6.66 4.60
CA SER A 172 14.35 -6.32 4.27
C SER A 172 14.66 -6.42 2.76
N PRO A 173 14.30 -7.51 2.03
CA PRO A 173 14.59 -7.61 0.60
C PRO A 173 13.75 -6.66 -0.25
N GLY A 174 12.53 -6.31 0.19
CA GLY A 174 11.63 -5.47 -0.60
C GLY A 174 10.19 -5.53 -0.10
N LYS A 175 9.25 -5.17 -0.97
CA LYS A 175 7.83 -5.29 -0.67
C LYS A 175 7.28 -6.59 -1.25
N VAL A 176 6.97 -7.54 -0.38
CA VAL A 176 6.46 -8.87 -0.71
C VAL A 176 4.94 -8.87 -0.69
N GLN A 177 4.30 -9.49 -1.66
CA GLN A 177 2.87 -9.79 -1.71
C GLN A 177 2.63 -11.28 -1.56
N VAL A 178 1.63 -11.65 -0.76
CA VAL A 178 1.09 -13.01 -0.74
C VAL A 178 0.07 -13.15 -1.87
N LEU A 179 0.41 -13.94 -2.88
CA LEU A 179 -0.48 -14.23 -4.03
C LEU A 179 -1.49 -15.31 -3.68
N GLY A 180 -1.07 -16.30 -2.90
CA GLY A 180 -1.94 -17.42 -2.56
C GLY A 180 -1.28 -18.50 -1.74
N VAL A 181 -2.07 -19.55 -1.55
CA VAL A 181 -1.62 -20.85 -1.07
C VAL A 181 -1.94 -21.87 -2.16
N ALA A 182 -0.98 -22.69 -2.50
CA ALA A 182 -1.08 -23.75 -3.51
C ALA A 182 -0.48 -25.05 -2.99
N GLU A 183 -0.78 -26.14 -3.68
CA GLU A 183 -0.08 -27.41 -3.54
C GLU A 183 0.77 -27.59 -4.81
N VAL A 184 2.08 -27.73 -4.65
CA VAL A 184 3.05 -27.87 -5.73
C VAL A 184 3.92 -29.07 -5.41
N ASN A 185 3.98 -30.06 -6.30
CA ASN A 185 4.72 -31.30 -6.11
C ASN A 185 4.41 -32.03 -4.77
N GLY A 186 3.15 -31.97 -4.31
CA GLY A 186 2.71 -32.58 -3.06
C GLY A 186 3.07 -31.76 -1.80
N GLU A 187 3.73 -30.62 -1.93
CA GLU A 187 3.99 -29.70 -0.82
C GLU A 187 3.04 -28.53 -0.84
N LYS A 188 2.44 -28.22 0.31
CA LYS A 188 1.61 -27.02 0.49
C LYS A 188 2.49 -25.82 0.73
N VAL A 189 2.32 -24.79 -0.09
CA VAL A 189 3.20 -23.62 -0.10
C VAL A 189 2.44 -22.29 -0.13
N PHE A 190 3.07 -21.23 0.35
CA PHE A 190 2.72 -19.88 -0.03
C PHE A 190 3.33 -19.54 -1.38
N VAL A 191 2.54 -18.91 -2.24
CA VAL A 191 3.02 -18.28 -3.48
C VAL A 191 3.18 -16.79 -3.23
N LEU A 192 4.38 -16.27 -3.42
CA LEU A 192 4.80 -14.91 -3.10
C LEU A 192 5.39 -14.23 -4.34
N ARG A 193 5.44 -12.90 -4.34
CA ARG A 193 6.23 -12.13 -5.31
C ARG A 193 6.70 -10.81 -4.70
N PHE A 194 7.72 -10.21 -5.28
CA PHE A 194 8.07 -8.83 -4.98
C PHE A 194 7.18 -7.86 -5.76
N LEU A 195 6.50 -6.93 -5.06
CA LEU A 195 5.89 -5.74 -5.66
C LEU A 195 6.92 -4.64 -5.92
N GLN A 196 7.96 -4.61 -5.09
CA GLN A 196 9.11 -3.71 -5.16
C GLN A 196 10.32 -4.44 -4.57
N CYS A 197 11.46 -4.34 -5.21
CA CYS A 197 12.72 -4.91 -4.73
C CYS A 197 13.85 -3.94 -5.06
N ARG A 198 14.97 -4.03 -4.31
CA ARG A 198 16.18 -3.26 -4.62
C ARG A 198 16.75 -3.63 -5.99
N ASN A 199 16.72 -4.93 -6.31
CA ASN A 199 16.99 -5.41 -7.66
C ASN A 199 15.69 -5.43 -8.47
N PRO A 200 15.50 -4.58 -9.50
CA PRO A 200 14.28 -4.51 -10.27
C PRO A 200 13.99 -5.79 -11.06
N HIS A 201 15.00 -6.60 -11.41
CA HIS A 201 14.83 -7.87 -12.12
C HIS A 201 14.12 -8.94 -11.29
N LEU A 202 14.05 -8.79 -9.96
CA LEU A 202 13.32 -9.71 -9.08
C LEU A 202 11.85 -9.32 -8.91
N VAL A 203 11.42 -8.17 -9.44
CA VAL A 203 10.03 -7.71 -9.32
C VAL A 203 9.13 -8.59 -10.16
N ASP A 204 8.01 -8.99 -9.55
CA ASP A 204 6.94 -9.79 -10.16
C ASP A 204 7.29 -11.26 -10.45
N ILE A 205 8.50 -11.72 -10.10
CA ILE A 205 8.86 -13.14 -10.16
C ILE A 205 8.20 -13.89 -8.99
N PRO A 206 7.38 -14.94 -9.25
CA PRO A 206 6.82 -15.78 -8.20
C PRO A 206 7.90 -16.61 -7.50
N PHE A 207 7.79 -16.71 -6.18
CA PHE A 207 8.60 -17.59 -5.38
C PHE A 207 7.79 -18.27 -4.27
N PHE A 208 8.34 -19.28 -3.64
CA PHE A 208 7.59 -20.16 -2.77
C PHE A 208 8.21 -20.22 -1.37
N ALA A 209 7.32 -20.20 -0.37
CA ALA A 209 7.67 -20.47 1.02
C ALA A 209 6.83 -21.64 1.55
N LYS A 210 7.38 -22.40 2.50
CA LYS A 210 6.62 -23.44 3.19
C LYS A 210 5.34 -22.86 3.79
N TYR A 211 4.27 -23.63 3.73
CA TYR A 211 3.04 -23.27 4.39
C TYR A 211 3.21 -23.22 5.90
N SER A 212 2.79 -22.13 6.50
CA SER A 212 2.69 -21.97 7.96
C SER A 212 1.30 -21.39 8.29
N ALA A 213 0.58 -22.07 9.17
CA ALA A 213 -0.74 -21.58 9.63
C ALA A 213 -0.62 -20.39 10.56
N SER A 214 0.53 -20.22 11.21
CA SER A 214 0.79 -19.21 12.26
C SER A 214 1.63 -18.03 11.80
N ALA A 215 2.38 -18.13 10.69
CA ALA A 215 3.23 -17.05 10.19
C ALA A 215 2.43 -15.75 10.01
N THR A 216 2.93 -14.66 10.58
CA THR A 216 2.30 -13.32 10.55
C THR A 216 3.11 -12.30 9.77
N TRP A 217 4.38 -12.64 9.46
CA TRP A 217 5.31 -11.79 8.72
C TRP A 217 6.22 -12.62 7.83
N PHE A 218 6.96 -11.94 6.95
CA PHE A 218 7.87 -12.61 6.01
C PHE A 218 8.98 -13.39 6.73
N ASP A 219 9.52 -12.83 7.81
CA ASP A 219 10.63 -13.44 8.56
C ASP A 219 10.22 -14.72 9.33
N ASP A 220 8.91 -15.00 9.43
CA ASP A 220 8.37 -16.24 9.98
C ASP A 220 8.32 -17.38 8.92
N LEU A 221 8.71 -17.10 7.68
CA LEU A 221 8.61 -18.04 6.56
C LEU A 221 9.96 -18.70 6.25
N GLU A 222 9.90 -19.97 5.88
CA GLU A 222 11.02 -20.74 5.35
C GLU A 222 10.85 -21.01 3.86
N PRO A 223 11.96 -21.14 3.09
CA PRO A 223 11.90 -21.58 1.70
C PRO A 223 11.19 -22.94 1.56
N ALA A 224 10.47 -23.14 0.46
CA ALA A 224 9.80 -24.39 0.12
C ALA A 224 10.78 -25.41 -0.52
N PHE A 225 10.32 -26.64 -0.74
CA PHE A 225 10.98 -27.70 -1.50
C PHE A 225 12.36 -28.13 -0.96
N GLY A 226 12.58 -28.01 0.36
CA GLY A 226 13.83 -28.39 0.99
C GLY A 226 14.99 -27.40 0.78
N GLU A 227 14.73 -26.27 0.15
CA GLU A 227 15.74 -25.24 -0.03
C GLU A 227 16.15 -24.61 1.31
N LYS A 228 17.42 -24.24 1.44
CA LYS A 228 17.96 -23.61 2.65
C LYS A 228 17.84 -22.11 2.66
N LYS A 229 17.69 -21.49 1.49
CA LYS A 229 17.62 -20.05 1.28
C LYS A 229 16.58 -19.74 0.21
N PHE A 230 15.99 -18.55 0.27
CA PHE A 230 15.24 -18.04 -0.86
C PHE A 230 16.17 -17.72 -2.03
N PHE A 231 15.72 -17.87 -3.26
CA PHE A 231 16.51 -17.67 -4.48
C PHE A 231 17.23 -16.31 -4.55
N PHE A 232 16.64 -15.27 -3.96
CA PHE A 232 17.22 -13.92 -3.94
C PHE A 232 18.30 -13.73 -2.85
N GLU A 233 18.46 -14.66 -1.93
CA GLU A 233 19.52 -14.66 -0.89
C GLU A 233 20.82 -15.27 -1.39
N GLU A 234 20.80 -15.91 -2.57
CA GLU A 234 21.99 -16.40 -3.21
C GLU A 234 22.82 -15.24 -3.76
N GLU A 235 24.13 -15.27 -3.44
CA GLU A 235 25.20 -14.39 -3.86
C GLU A 235 24.81 -13.03 -4.49
N ASN A 236 24.52 -12.04 -3.64
CA ASN A 236 24.41 -10.63 -4.06
C ASN A 236 23.28 -10.27 -5.04
N LEU A 237 22.29 -11.13 -5.30
CA LEU A 237 21.19 -10.80 -6.20
C LEU A 237 20.41 -9.56 -5.77
N LEU A 238 20.33 -9.29 -4.46
CA LEU A 238 19.71 -8.07 -3.93
C LEU A 238 20.53 -6.80 -4.17
N SER A 239 21.85 -6.92 -4.34
CA SER A 239 22.79 -5.79 -4.48
C SER A 239 23.14 -5.46 -5.93
N LYS A 240 22.89 -6.36 -6.90
CA LYS A 240 23.15 -6.13 -8.31
C LYS A 240 22.22 -5.04 -8.84
N SER A 241 22.77 -3.86 -9.08
CA SER A 241 22.11 -2.84 -9.88
C SER A 241 22.04 -3.33 -11.34
N GLY A 242 20.88 -3.16 -11.99
CA GLY A 242 20.41 -3.76 -13.23
C GLY A 242 21.30 -3.73 -14.50
N LYS A 243 22.63 -3.72 -14.38
CA LYS A 243 23.54 -3.83 -15.52
C LYS A 243 24.14 -5.22 -15.72
N ASP A 244 24.08 -6.11 -14.71
CA ASP A 244 24.82 -7.39 -14.74
C ASP A 244 23.94 -8.65 -14.59
N ALA A 245 22.63 -8.51 -14.60
CA ALA A 245 21.73 -9.65 -14.44
C ALA A 245 21.04 -9.98 -15.78
N ASP A 246 21.82 -10.49 -16.73
CA ASP A 246 21.28 -11.24 -17.86
C ASP A 246 21.06 -12.69 -17.40
N HIS A 247 19.93 -12.95 -16.77
CA HIS A 247 19.41 -14.29 -16.58
C HIS A 247 18.33 -14.50 -17.62
N SER A 248 18.73 -15.06 -18.75
CA SER A 248 17.85 -15.65 -19.74
C SER A 248 16.99 -16.74 -19.04
N TRP A 249 15.75 -16.43 -18.78
CA TRP A 249 14.69 -17.43 -18.56
C TRP A 249 14.15 -17.80 -19.97
N GLU A 250 14.98 -18.49 -20.75
CA GLU A 250 14.54 -19.21 -21.94
C GLU A 250 14.35 -20.70 -21.65
#